data_e0843cd12863dce90d6e3acf318cf1e6
#
_entry.id   e0843cd12863dce90d6e3acf318cf1e6
#
_cell.length_a   1.000
_cell.length_b   1.000
_cell.length_c   1.000
_cell.angle_alpha   90.00
_cell.angle_beta   90.00
_cell.angle_gamma   90.00
#
_symmetry.space_group_name_H-M   'P 1'
#
loop_
_entity.id
_entity.type
_entity.pdbx_description
1 polymer ?
#
loop_
_entity_poly.entity_id
_entity_poly.type
_entity_poly.pdbx_seq_one_letter_code
_entity_poly.pdbx_strand_id
1 'polypeptide(L)'
;MKRYDFWKLSLRNIFAAPARSVLTVLGMAIGIGAILAVITLGDAGRAQVKSEMARLGIDRVWLTASEGQTLRHGDAQLLSSALDASATEQVYAPVEARAGRSEESCVLVGCSREYMDMMGTSVLRGRDLYAAEWQPGARSVLLGATLAEKLEVEPGELLSVSGVPFWVRGVITQSNELSQVDASGAVFLPIAVFCEWMGQSVHEIILSVPEGVTPQAVAAMAQDVMRVKRDLAVDTVTMQVQIEAANSVMSIFVDVLKWVAAICILVGGIGVMNILLVSVRERRREIGIMKSLGTTEGQICLLFLLEAL
;
A
#
# COMPACT_ATOMS: atom_id res chain seq x y z
N MET A 1 3.96 -42.39 -44.06
CA MET A 1 2.72 -41.94 -43.41
C MET A 1 2.68 -40.39 -43.47
N LYS A 2 1.62 -39.81 -44.01
CA LYS A 2 1.46 -38.35 -44.07
C LYS A 2 1.13 -37.82 -42.67
N ARG A 3 1.64 -36.63 -42.32
CA ARG A 3 1.40 -35.95 -41.01
C ARG A 3 -0.10 -35.93 -40.62
N TYR A 4 -0.98 -35.93 -41.60
CA TYR A 4 -2.43 -35.91 -41.43
C TYR A 4 -3.00 -37.23 -40.81
N ASP A 5 -2.40 -38.36 -41.12
CA ASP A 5 -2.85 -39.67 -40.61
C ASP A 5 -2.52 -39.83 -39.14
N PHE A 6 -1.45 -39.16 -38.68
CA PHE A 6 -1.03 -39.10 -37.27
C PHE A 6 -2.06 -38.39 -36.36
N TRP A 7 -2.50 -37.21 -36.79
CA TRP A 7 -3.50 -36.47 -36.05
C TRP A 7 -4.84 -37.17 -35.93
N LYS A 8 -5.25 -37.87 -36.99
CA LYS A 8 -6.48 -38.62 -37.02
C LYS A 8 -6.44 -39.85 -36.13
N LEU A 9 -5.27 -40.50 -36.01
CA LEU A 9 -5.07 -41.64 -35.11
C LEU A 9 -5.06 -41.19 -33.64
N SER A 10 -4.36 -40.08 -33.31
CA SER A 10 -4.30 -39.51 -31.96
C SER A 10 -5.69 -39.08 -31.47
N LEU A 11 -6.44 -38.36 -32.30
CA LEU A 11 -7.82 -37.96 -31.96
C LEU A 11 -8.73 -39.17 -31.70
N ARG A 12 -8.63 -40.20 -32.52
CA ARG A 12 -9.44 -41.44 -32.34
C ARG A 12 -9.10 -42.17 -31.03
N ASN A 13 -7.84 -42.12 -30.59
CA ASN A 13 -7.39 -42.74 -29.37
C ASN A 13 -7.85 -41.95 -28.13
N ILE A 14 -7.92 -40.63 -28.19
CA ILE A 14 -8.47 -39.78 -27.13
C ILE A 14 -9.95 -40.14 -26.86
N PHE A 15 -10.72 -40.39 -27.94
CA PHE A 15 -12.13 -40.77 -27.83
C PHE A 15 -12.34 -42.25 -27.49
N ALA A 16 -11.32 -43.10 -27.55
CA ALA A 16 -11.41 -44.51 -27.18
C ALA A 16 -11.46 -44.76 -25.65
N ALA A 17 -10.93 -43.81 -24.83
CA ALA A 17 -10.97 -43.86 -23.37
C ALA A 17 -11.31 -42.48 -22.78
N PRO A 18 -12.57 -42.00 -22.92
CA PRO A 18 -12.94 -40.62 -22.63
C PRO A 18 -12.76 -40.26 -21.15
N ALA A 19 -13.06 -41.12 -20.22
CA ALA A 19 -12.90 -40.88 -18.79
C ALA A 19 -11.42 -40.60 -18.41
N ARG A 20 -10.48 -41.33 -19.05
CA ARG A 20 -9.05 -41.18 -18.81
C ARG A 20 -8.54 -39.86 -19.36
N SER A 21 -8.92 -39.55 -20.60
CA SER A 21 -8.53 -38.29 -21.26
C SER A 21 -9.05 -37.05 -20.50
N VAL A 22 -10.32 -37.10 -20.08
CA VAL A 22 -10.91 -36.01 -19.28
C VAL A 22 -10.16 -35.80 -17.95
N LEU A 23 -9.85 -36.88 -17.23
CA LEU A 23 -9.17 -36.81 -15.94
C LEU A 23 -7.76 -36.22 -16.09
N THR A 24 -7.06 -36.59 -17.17
CA THR A 24 -5.71 -36.07 -17.47
C THR A 24 -5.74 -34.58 -17.79
N VAL A 25 -6.63 -34.18 -18.69
CA VAL A 25 -6.80 -32.74 -19.06
C VAL A 25 -7.22 -31.93 -17.85
N LEU A 26 -8.14 -32.48 -17.03
CA LEU A 26 -8.59 -31.79 -15.82
C LEU A 26 -7.43 -31.60 -14.82
N GLY A 27 -6.61 -32.64 -14.60
CA GLY A 27 -5.43 -32.55 -13.70
C GLY A 27 -4.42 -31.51 -14.17
N MET A 28 -4.11 -31.49 -15.47
CA MET A 28 -3.21 -30.45 -16.05
C MET A 28 -3.82 -29.08 -16.01
N ALA A 29 -5.10 -28.92 -16.36
CA ALA A 29 -5.81 -27.65 -16.34
C ALA A 29 -5.84 -27.04 -14.92
N ILE A 30 -6.10 -27.87 -13.90
CA ILE A 30 -6.06 -27.44 -12.49
C ILE A 30 -4.62 -26.98 -12.11
N GLY A 31 -3.60 -27.76 -12.49
CA GLY A 31 -2.20 -27.41 -12.20
C GLY A 31 -1.78 -26.08 -12.83
N ILE A 32 -2.05 -25.91 -14.12
CA ILE A 32 -1.73 -24.66 -14.85
C ILE A 32 -2.58 -23.49 -14.34
N GLY A 33 -3.89 -23.73 -14.12
CA GLY A 33 -4.80 -22.73 -13.56
C GLY A 33 -4.37 -22.25 -12.18
N ALA A 34 -3.90 -23.15 -11.32
CA ALA A 34 -3.36 -22.79 -10.00
C ALA A 34 -2.13 -21.89 -10.11
N ILE A 35 -1.21 -22.16 -11.04
CA ILE A 35 -0.02 -21.30 -11.24
C ILE A 35 -0.41 -19.91 -11.71
N LEU A 36 -1.27 -19.82 -12.72
CA LEU A 36 -1.74 -18.54 -13.24
C LEU A 36 -2.46 -17.74 -12.15
N ALA A 37 -3.32 -18.39 -11.37
CA ALA A 37 -4.00 -17.75 -10.25
C ALA A 37 -3.00 -17.20 -9.20
N VAL A 38 -1.96 -17.98 -8.86
CA VAL A 38 -0.92 -17.58 -7.90
C VAL A 38 -0.13 -16.38 -8.38
N ILE A 39 0.31 -16.38 -9.65
CA ILE A 39 1.06 -15.27 -10.22
C ILE A 39 0.19 -14.00 -10.25
N THR A 40 -1.03 -14.13 -10.76
CA THR A 40 -1.97 -13.00 -10.87
C THR A 40 -2.32 -12.43 -9.48
N LEU A 41 -2.59 -13.30 -8.51
CA LEU A 41 -2.91 -12.87 -7.14
C LEU A 41 -1.70 -12.21 -6.45
N GLY A 42 -0.50 -12.73 -6.68
CA GLY A 42 0.74 -12.16 -6.18
C GLY A 42 1.02 -10.77 -6.73
N ASP A 43 0.85 -10.57 -8.02
CA ASP A 43 1.05 -9.27 -8.67
C ASP A 43 -0.05 -8.27 -8.27
N ALA A 44 -1.30 -8.70 -8.23
CA ALA A 44 -2.42 -7.89 -7.76
C ALA A 44 -2.24 -7.47 -6.28
N GLY A 45 -1.82 -8.41 -5.42
CA GLY A 45 -1.54 -8.13 -4.01
C GLY A 45 -0.44 -7.09 -3.82
N ARG A 46 0.67 -7.19 -4.58
CA ARG A 46 1.74 -6.18 -4.55
C ARG A 46 1.26 -4.81 -5.04
N ALA A 47 0.49 -4.77 -6.11
CA ALA A 47 -0.08 -3.54 -6.64
C ALA A 47 -1.04 -2.90 -5.63
N GLN A 48 -1.89 -3.69 -4.96
CA GLN A 48 -2.80 -3.22 -3.93
C GLN A 48 -2.04 -2.66 -2.72
N VAL A 49 -1.07 -3.39 -2.19
CA VAL A 49 -0.22 -2.91 -1.08
C VAL A 49 0.46 -1.60 -1.47
N LYS A 50 1.05 -1.52 -2.67
CA LYS A 50 1.69 -0.28 -3.15
C LYS A 50 0.70 0.88 -3.27
N SER A 51 -0.53 0.64 -3.76
CA SER A 51 -1.55 1.67 -3.89
C SER A 51 -2.07 2.16 -2.54
N GLU A 52 -2.32 1.26 -1.59
CA GLU A 52 -2.72 1.63 -0.23
C GLU A 52 -1.61 2.41 0.50
N MET A 53 -0.37 1.97 0.37
CA MET A 53 0.78 2.69 0.92
C MET A 53 0.96 4.07 0.30
N ALA A 54 0.79 4.23 -1.02
CA ALA A 54 0.81 5.54 -1.68
C ALA A 54 -0.26 6.48 -1.12
N ARG A 55 -1.47 5.96 -0.85
CA ARG A 55 -2.54 6.73 -0.18
C ARG A 55 -2.17 7.12 1.25
N LEU A 56 -1.41 6.31 1.95
CA LEU A 56 -0.92 6.56 3.30
C LEU A 56 0.25 7.57 3.35
N GLY A 57 0.76 8.05 2.22
CA GLY A 57 1.83 9.06 2.18
C GLY A 57 3.22 8.49 2.43
N ILE A 58 3.53 7.36 1.80
CA ILE A 58 4.87 6.72 1.86
C ILE A 58 6.00 7.61 1.36
N ASP A 59 5.66 8.62 0.56
CA ASP A 59 6.60 9.60 0.00
C ASP A 59 6.84 10.76 0.98
N ARG A 60 6.92 10.45 2.29
CA ARG A 60 7.13 11.46 3.32
C ARG A 60 8.23 11.07 4.27
N VAL A 61 8.87 12.10 4.78
CA VAL A 61 9.87 12.01 5.85
C VAL A 61 9.37 12.85 7.01
N TRP A 62 9.23 12.25 8.17
CA TRP A 62 8.92 12.95 9.42
C TRP A 62 10.21 13.27 10.12
N LEU A 63 10.35 14.52 10.54
CA LEU A 63 11.47 15.00 11.33
C LEU A 63 10.97 15.45 12.70
N THR A 64 11.62 14.97 13.73
CA THR A 64 11.44 15.41 15.12
C THR A 64 12.77 15.92 15.65
N ALA A 65 12.76 16.85 16.60
CA ALA A 65 13.99 17.25 17.25
C ALA A 65 14.53 16.12 18.12
N SER A 66 15.84 15.91 18.12
CA SER A 66 16.47 14.97 19.05
C SER A 66 16.37 15.46 20.49
N GLU A 67 16.61 14.58 21.44
CA GLU A 67 16.43 14.84 22.90
C GLU A 67 17.09 16.16 23.35
N GLY A 68 16.32 16.97 24.05
CA GLY A 68 16.77 18.26 24.59
C GLY A 68 16.81 19.42 23.59
N GLN A 69 16.36 19.22 22.36
CA GLN A 69 16.30 20.23 21.32
C GLN A 69 14.84 20.48 20.88
N THR A 70 14.60 21.59 20.19
CA THR A 70 13.26 21.95 19.73
C THR A 70 13.27 22.52 18.33
N LEU A 71 12.31 22.09 17.50
CA LEU A 71 12.02 22.69 16.22
C LEU A 71 11.31 24.03 16.43
N ARG A 72 11.53 24.97 15.52
CA ARG A 72 10.91 26.29 15.55
C ARG A 72 10.01 26.52 14.36
N HIS A 73 9.02 27.37 14.53
CA HIS A 73 8.23 27.85 13.42
C HIS A 73 9.13 28.51 12.36
N GLY A 74 9.00 28.09 11.11
CA GLY A 74 9.85 28.52 9.98
C GLY A 74 10.94 27.50 9.59
N ASP A 75 11.20 26.47 10.39
CA ASP A 75 12.19 25.44 10.04
C ASP A 75 11.76 24.61 8.82
N ALA A 76 10.44 24.41 8.63
CA ALA A 76 9.93 23.77 7.42
C ALA A 76 10.21 24.61 6.17
N GLN A 77 10.06 25.94 6.22
CA GLN A 77 10.37 26.81 5.09
C GLN A 77 11.86 26.77 4.73
N LEU A 78 12.73 26.68 5.75
CA LEU A 78 14.17 26.52 5.55
C LEU A 78 14.47 25.21 4.83
N LEU A 79 13.86 24.11 5.27
CA LEU A 79 14.01 22.80 4.62
C LEU A 79 13.43 22.78 3.22
N SER A 80 12.23 23.33 3.02
CA SER A 80 11.59 23.42 1.71
C SER A 80 12.47 24.16 0.69
N SER A 81 13.03 25.31 1.09
CA SER A 81 13.91 26.09 0.22
C SER A 81 15.27 25.44 -0.05
N ALA A 82 15.77 24.63 0.88
CA ALA A 82 17.08 23.97 0.74
C ALA A 82 17.00 22.66 -0.08
N LEU A 83 15.86 21.96 -0.03
CA LEU A 83 15.69 20.64 -0.62
C LEU A 83 14.80 20.64 -1.86
N ASP A 84 14.23 21.78 -2.24
CA ASP A 84 13.23 21.91 -3.31
C ASP A 84 12.08 20.90 -3.15
N ALA A 85 11.62 20.75 -1.91
CA ALA A 85 10.59 19.80 -1.49
C ALA A 85 9.50 20.54 -0.70
N SER A 86 8.27 20.09 -0.80
CA SER A 86 7.20 20.62 0.06
C SER A 86 7.46 20.18 1.51
N ALA A 87 7.40 21.14 2.43
CA ALA A 87 7.58 20.90 3.85
C ALA A 87 6.47 21.58 4.64
N THR A 88 5.99 20.94 5.69
CA THR A 88 4.99 21.50 6.59
C THR A 88 5.34 21.22 8.04
N GLU A 89 4.84 22.04 8.91
CA GLU A 89 5.04 21.96 10.35
C GLU A 89 3.76 21.48 11.02
N GLN A 90 3.92 20.70 12.07
CA GLN A 90 2.84 20.27 12.92
C GLN A 90 3.19 20.41 14.40
N VAL A 91 2.22 20.86 15.16
CA VAL A 91 2.26 20.91 16.62
C VAL A 91 0.91 20.45 17.14
N TYR A 92 0.88 19.71 18.23
CA TYR A 92 -0.37 19.23 18.80
C TYR A 92 -0.32 19.21 20.32
N ALA A 93 -1.49 19.42 20.93
CA ALA A 93 -1.67 19.33 22.37
C ALA A 93 -3.04 18.76 22.72
N PRO A 94 -3.16 17.99 23.82
CA PRO A 94 -4.45 17.61 24.35
C PRO A 94 -5.14 18.87 24.92
N VAL A 95 -6.42 19.02 24.59
CA VAL A 95 -7.25 20.15 25.03
C VAL A 95 -8.68 19.69 25.30
N GLU A 96 -9.45 20.53 26.02
CA GLU A 96 -10.87 20.37 26.17
C GLU A 96 -11.60 21.30 25.22
N ALA A 97 -12.53 20.76 24.45
CA ALA A 97 -13.39 21.51 23.54
C ALA A 97 -14.83 21.49 24.07
N ARG A 98 -15.45 22.64 24.15
CA ARG A 98 -16.82 22.82 24.66
C ARG A 98 -17.69 23.57 23.66
N ALA A 99 -18.88 23.04 23.41
CA ALA A 99 -19.92 23.67 22.64
C ALA A 99 -21.25 23.55 23.39
N GLY A 100 -21.84 24.70 23.76
CA GLY A 100 -23.07 24.70 24.55
C GLY A 100 -22.91 23.94 25.88
N ARG A 101 -23.56 22.76 25.98
CA ARG A 101 -23.50 21.87 27.16
C ARG A 101 -22.58 20.67 26.95
N SER A 102 -22.14 20.42 25.75
CA SER A 102 -21.28 19.29 25.40
C SER A 102 -19.81 19.67 25.58
N GLU A 103 -19.04 18.77 26.18
CA GLU A 103 -17.60 18.93 26.45
C GLU A 103 -16.89 17.62 26.11
N GLU A 104 -15.83 17.71 25.32
CA GLU A 104 -15.06 16.56 24.86
C GLU A 104 -13.56 16.84 24.97
N SER A 105 -12.83 15.82 25.41
CA SER A 105 -11.36 15.83 25.38
C SER A 105 -10.89 15.50 23.96
N CYS A 106 -10.07 16.36 23.36
CA CYS A 106 -9.64 16.22 21.98
C CYS A 106 -8.19 16.66 21.81
N VAL A 107 -7.67 16.53 20.61
CA VAL A 107 -6.35 17.02 20.25
C VAL A 107 -6.49 18.30 19.43
N LEU A 108 -5.82 19.35 19.87
CA LEU A 108 -5.65 20.57 19.11
C LEU A 108 -4.42 20.43 18.22
N VAL A 109 -4.57 20.65 16.94
CA VAL A 109 -3.50 20.56 15.93
C VAL A 109 -3.25 21.93 15.34
N GLY A 110 -2.07 22.45 15.56
CA GLY A 110 -1.55 23.62 14.86
C GLY A 110 -0.82 23.17 13.59
N CYS A 111 -1.29 23.62 12.45
CA CYS A 111 -0.73 23.22 11.15
C CYS A 111 -0.74 24.38 10.15
N SER A 112 -0.09 24.19 9.01
CA SER A 112 -0.16 25.10 7.88
C SER A 112 -1.19 24.64 6.84
N ARG A 113 -1.46 25.47 5.85
CA ARG A 113 -2.33 25.11 4.74
C ARG A 113 -1.75 23.93 3.93
N GLU A 114 -0.44 23.97 3.73
CA GLU A 114 0.29 22.92 3.02
C GLU A 114 0.14 21.55 3.71
N TYR A 115 -0.01 21.54 5.03
CA TYR A 115 -0.33 20.34 5.80
C TYR A 115 -1.67 19.75 5.35
N MET A 116 -2.71 20.56 5.22
CA MET A 116 -4.04 20.12 4.80
C MET A 116 -4.01 19.49 3.41
N ASP A 117 -3.32 20.13 2.47
CA ASP A 117 -3.15 19.64 1.11
C ASP A 117 -2.34 18.32 1.10
N MET A 118 -1.23 18.28 1.85
CA MET A 118 -0.37 17.11 1.96
C MET A 118 -1.09 15.92 2.59
N MET A 119 -1.95 16.14 3.57
CA MET A 119 -2.71 15.07 4.25
C MET A 119 -3.99 14.67 3.51
N GLY A 120 -4.26 15.25 2.35
CA GLY A 120 -5.46 14.94 1.57
C GLY A 120 -6.75 15.27 2.32
N THR A 121 -6.74 16.39 3.03
CA THR A 121 -7.89 16.86 3.78
C THR A 121 -9.00 17.34 2.85
N SER A 122 -10.22 16.95 3.11
CA SER A 122 -11.40 17.42 2.37
C SER A 122 -12.48 17.95 3.32
N VAL A 123 -13.14 19.02 2.88
CA VAL A 123 -14.23 19.64 3.65
C VAL A 123 -15.52 18.87 3.40
N LEU A 124 -16.12 18.33 4.46
CA LEU A 124 -17.42 17.64 4.43
C LEU A 124 -18.59 18.60 4.56
N ARG A 125 -18.47 19.59 5.46
CA ARG A 125 -19.49 20.60 5.74
C ARG A 125 -18.83 21.95 5.95
N GLY A 126 -19.48 23.03 5.54
CA GLY A 126 -18.93 24.37 5.66
C GLY A 126 -17.90 24.69 4.58
N ARG A 127 -16.79 25.31 4.95
CA ARG A 127 -15.71 25.72 4.04
C ARG A 127 -14.35 25.61 4.70
N ASP A 128 -13.32 25.59 3.89
CA ASP A 128 -11.94 25.74 4.34
C ASP A 128 -11.66 27.17 4.88
N LEU A 129 -10.55 27.31 5.58
CA LEU A 129 -10.06 28.62 6.03
C LEU A 129 -9.61 29.47 4.85
N TYR A 130 -10.01 30.73 4.81
CA TYR A 130 -9.49 31.68 3.84
C TYR A 130 -8.02 32.03 4.15
N ALA A 131 -7.28 32.53 3.16
CA ALA A 131 -5.88 32.93 3.32
C ALA A 131 -5.65 33.90 4.51
N ALA A 132 -6.57 34.79 4.78
CA ALA A 132 -6.52 35.70 5.92
C ALA A 132 -6.76 34.99 7.27
N GLU A 133 -7.44 33.87 7.28
CA GLU A 133 -7.71 33.07 8.50
C GLU A 133 -6.54 32.14 8.86
N TRP A 134 -5.57 31.96 7.96
CA TRP A 134 -4.30 31.29 8.24
C TRP A 134 -3.23 32.19 8.88
N GLN A 135 -3.57 33.48 9.11
CA GLN A 135 -2.65 34.45 9.70
C GLN A 135 -2.72 34.47 11.24
N PRO A 136 -1.67 34.95 11.93
CA PRO A 136 -1.66 35.14 13.38
C PRO A 136 -2.90 35.93 13.87
N GLY A 137 -3.40 35.57 15.03
CA GLY A 137 -4.58 36.24 15.63
C GLY A 137 -5.93 35.82 15.09
N ALA A 138 -6.01 34.98 14.06
CA ALA A 138 -7.26 34.44 13.56
C ALA A 138 -7.91 33.51 14.61
N ARG A 139 -9.23 33.66 14.79
CA ARG A 139 -10.03 32.82 15.71
C ARG A 139 -10.96 31.90 14.91
N SER A 140 -10.40 31.19 13.96
CA SER A 140 -11.13 30.26 13.09
C SER A 140 -10.49 28.87 13.19
N VAL A 141 -11.34 27.82 13.23
CA VAL A 141 -10.91 26.43 13.34
C VAL A 141 -11.66 25.57 12.34
N LEU A 142 -11.06 24.41 12.02
CA LEU A 142 -11.68 23.31 11.35
C LEU A 142 -11.82 22.15 12.36
N LEU A 143 -12.91 21.40 12.28
CA LEU A 143 -13.18 20.25 13.16
C LEU A 143 -13.12 18.95 12.39
N GLY A 144 -12.59 17.92 13.01
CA GLY A 144 -12.75 16.55 12.56
C GLY A 144 -14.21 16.10 12.65
N ALA A 145 -14.62 15.24 11.75
CA ALA A 145 -16.02 14.82 11.62
C ALA A 145 -16.59 14.19 12.89
N THR A 146 -15.85 13.28 13.53
CA THR A 146 -16.30 12.60 14.75
C THR A 146 -16.43 13.57 15.93
N LEU A 147 -15.51 14.53 16.04
CA LEU A 147 -15.59 15.54 17.11
C LEU A 147 -16.78 16.50 16.91
N ALA A 148 -17.03 16.91 15.66
CA ALA A 148 -18.16 17.76 15.32
C ALA A 148 -19.50 17.09 15.65
N GLU A 149 -19.62 15.78 15.40
CA GLU A 149 -20.81 14.99 15.75
C GLU A 149 -20.99 14.86 17.26
N LYS A 150 -19.93 14.58 18.02
CA LYS A 150 -20.00 14.45 19.49
C LYS A 150 -20.35 15.75 20.18
N LEU A 151 -19.83 16.86 19.70
CA LEU A 151 -20.10 18.19 20.24
C LEU A 151 -21.41 18.80 19.71
N GLU A 152 -22.05 18.17 18.73
CA GLU A 152 -23.26 18.67 18.02
C GLU A 152 -23.06 20.08 17.46
N VAL A 153 -21.86 20.36 16.86
CA VAL A 153 -21.47 21.69 16.36
C VAL A 153 -21.52 21.73 14.85
N GLU A 154 -22.13 22.79 14.33
CA GLU A 154 -22.19 23.06 12.89
C GLU A 154 -21.25 24.22 12.48
N PRO A 155 -20.81 24.25 11.20
CA PRO A 155 -20.06 25.40 10.69
C PRO A 155 -20.80 26.73 10.86
N GLY A 156 -20.09 27.72 11.40
CA GLY A 156 -20.66 29.03 11.75
C GLY A 156 -20.94 29.21 13.24
N GLU A 157 -20.82 28.18 14.05
CA GLU A 157 -21.00 28.24 15.49
C GLU A 157 -19.65 28.49 16.22
N LEU A 158 -19.75 28.86 17.50
CA LEU A 158 -18.61 29.08 18.36
C LEU A 158 -18.26 27.81 19.14
N LEU A 159 -16.98 27.46 19.11
CA LEU A 159 -16.38 26.41 19.90
C LEU A 159 -15.43 27.05 20.93
N SER A 160 -15.57 26.69 22.18
CA SER A 160 -14.61 27.07 23.20
C SER A 160 -13.54 25.98 23.31
N VAL A 161 -12.28 26.29 23.01
CA VAL A 161 -11.14 25.38 23.18
C VAL A 161 -10.31 25.89 24.35
N SER A 162 -10.21 25.11 25.41
CA SER A 162 -9.56 25.49 26.69
C SER A 162 -9.95 26.90 27.15
N GLY A 163 -11.24 27.24 27.05
CA GLY A 163 -11.79 28.53 27.48
C GLY A 163 -11.67 29.68 26.45
N VAL A 164 -10.98 29.47 25.33
CA VAL A 164 -10.86 30.48 24.27
C VAL A 164 -11.87 30.20 23.16
N PRO A 165 -12.70 31.19 22.75
CA PRO A 165 -13.67 31.00 21.71
C PRO A 165 -13.08 31.09 20.31
N PHE A 166 -13.44 30.12 19.45
CA PHE A 166 -13.09 30.02 18.04
C PHE A 166 -14.34 29.81 17.19
N TRP A 167 -14.33 30.33 15.97
CA TRP A 167 -15.38 30.12 14.99
C TRP A 167 -15.11 28.81 14.22
N VAL A 168 -16.03 27.88 14.23
CA VAL A 168 -15.99 26.70 13.38
C VAL A 168 -16.31 27.09 11.95
N ARG A 169 -15.37 26.92 11.01
CA ARG A 169 -15.56 27.26 9.60
C ARG A 169 -15.91 26.07 8.74
N GLY A 170 -15.43 24.92 9.10
CA GLY A 170 -15.75 23.68 8.40
C GLY A 170 -15.51 22.44 9.24
N VAL A 171 -16.15 21.39 8.81
CA VAL A 171 -15.93 20.02 9.28
C VAL A 171 -15.19 19.27 8.20
N ILE A 172 -14.09 18.61 8.57
CA ILE A 172 -13.16 18.00 7.64
C ILE A 172 -13.05 16.49 7.88
N THR A 173 -12.66 15.79 6.82
CA THR A 173 -12.11 14.43 6.87
C THR A 173 -10.73 14.42 6.25
N GLN A 174 -9.92 13.46 6.64
CA GLN A 174 -8.57 13.28 6.15
C GLN A 174 -8.45 11.90 5.52
N SER A 175 -7.87 11.83 4.34
CA SER A 175 -7.69 10.55 3.62
C SER A 175 -6.49 9.76 4.12
N ASN A 176 -5.58 10.42 4.83
CA ASN A 176 -4.31 9.86 5.25
C ASN A 176 -4.31 9.52 6.74
N GLU A 177 -4.32 8.24 7.04
CA GLU A 177 -4.40 7.71 8.41
C GLU A 177 -3.04 7.60 9.12
N LEU A 178 -1.93 7.95 8.47
CA LEU A 178 -0.57 7.86 9.06
C LEU A 178 -0.18 9.08 9.91
N SER A 179 -1.09 9.99 10.18
CA SER A 179 -0.85 11.02 11.18
C SER A 179 -0.81 10.39 12.57
N GLN A 180 0.09 10.86 13.43
CA GLN A 180 0.11 10.46 14.85
C GLN A 180 -1.14 10.93 15.60
N VAL A 181 -1.92 11.81 14.98
CA VAL A 181 -3.15 12.37 15.52
C VAL A 181 -4.33 11.87 14.68
N ASP A 182 -5.34 11.32 15.35
CA ASP A 182 -6.62 11.01 14.71
C ASP A 182 -7.32 12.32 14.31
N ALA A 183 -7.29 12.61 13.01
CA ALA A 183 -7.86 13.82 12.45
C ALA A 183 -9.38 13.92 12.66
N SER A 184 -10.08 12.79 12.79
CA SER A 184 -11.53 12.77 12.98
C SER A 184 -11.96 13.30 14.34
N GLY A 185 -11.10 13.14 15.35
CA GLY A 185 -11.29 13.60 16.71
C GLY A 185 -10.55 14.89 17.08
N ALA A 186 -10.02 15.63 16.10
CA ALA A 186 -9.15 16.77 16.32
C ALA A 186 -9.78 18.12 15.96
N VAL A 187 -9.20 19.18 16.53
CA VAL A 187 -9.45 20.59 16.18
C VAL A 187 -8.22 21.13 15.46
N PHE A 188 -8.39 21.71 14.29
CA PHE A 188 -7.30 22.25 13.50
C PHE A 188 -7.33 23.77 13.47
N LEU A 189 -6.18 24.39 13.69
CA LEU A 189 -6.00 25.84 13.60
C LEU A 189 -4.63 26.19 13.01
N PRO A 190 -4.44 27.44 12.56
CA PRO A 190 -3.16 27.90 12.04
C PRO A 190 -2.03 27.72 13.05
N ILE A 191 -0.89 27.19 12.63
CA ILE A 191 0.25 26.92 13.51
C ILE A 191 0.76 28.18 14.21
N ALA A 192 0.72 29.34 13.53
CA ALA A 192 1.12 30.60 14.12
C ALA A 192 0.25 30.99 15.33
N VAL A 193 -1.08 30.74 15.23
CA VAL A 193 -2.03 30.95 16.34
C VAL A 193 -1.75 29.98 17.47
N PHE A 194 -1.47 28.71 17.14
CA PHE A 194 -1.14 27.70 18.15
C PHE A 194 0.11 28.08 18.94
N CYS A 195 1.21 28.38 18.24
CA CYS A 195 2.49 28.71 18.88
C CYS A 195 2.40 29.99 19.74
N GLU A 196 1.68 31.00 19.25
CA GLU A 196 1.44 32.24 19.99
C GLU A 196 0.62 32.00 21.26
N TRP A 197 -0.46 31.22 21.14
CA TRP A 197 -1.38 30.99 22.25
C TRP A 197 -0.86 29.99 23.28
N MET A 198 -0.32 28.85 22.84
CA MET A 198 0.12 27.74 23.71
C MET A 198 1.60 27.87 24.14
N GLY A 199 2.37 28.74 23.48
CA GLY A 199 3.80 28.92 23.76
C GLY A 199 4.64 27.65 23.49
N GLN A 200 4.13 26.72 22.68
CA GLN A 200 4.81 25.47 22.37
C GLN A 200 5.61 25.58 21.08
N SER A 201 6.69 24.81 21.03
CA SER A 201 7.52 24.65 19.83
C SER A 201 6.88 23.62 18.87
N VAL A 202 7.32 23.64 17.62
CA VAL A 202 6.93 22.65 16.59
C VAL A 202 7.34 21.26 17.06
N HIS A 203 6.44 20.29 16.97
CA HIS A 203 6.72 18.91 17.35
C HIS A 203 7.40 18.15 16.22
N GLU A 204 6.88 18.29 15.01
CA GLU A 204 7.41 17.60 13.85
C GLU A 204 7.32 18.44 12.57
N ILE A 205 8.20 18.14 11.64
CA ILE A 205 8.17 18.64 10.27
C ILE A 205 7.96 17.44 9.35
N ILE A 206 7.07 17.60 8.38
CA ILE A 206 6.77 16.58 7.38
C ILE A 206 7.28 17.11 6.04
N LEU A 207 8.16 16.34 5.41
CA LEU A 207 8.70 16.63 4.07
C LEU A 207 8.07 15.68 3.06
N SER A 208 7.67 16.18 1.90
CA SER A 208 7.39 15.36 0.73
C SER A 208 8.69 14.94 0.05
N VAL A 209 8.72 13.74 -0.49
CA VAL A 209 9.87 13.24 -1.25
C VAL A 209 9.66 13.57 -2.72
N PRO A 210 10.58 14.33 -3.36
CA PRO A 210 10.52 14.60 -4.79
C PRO A 210 10.62 13.33 -5.64
N GLU A 211 10.02 13.36 -6.83
CA GLU A 211 10.11 12.24 -7.77
C GLU A 211 11.57 11.88 -8.10
N GLY A 212 11.87 10.59 -8.05
CA GLY A 212 13.20 10.07 -8.36
C GLY A 212 14.21 10.11 -7.22
N VAL A 213 13.83 10.61 -6.04
CA VAL A 213 14.68 10.62 -4.84
C VAL A 213 14.14 9.58 -3.84
N THR A 214 15.02 8.95 -3.09
CA THR A 214 14.58 8.02 -2.03
C THR A 214 14.29 8.77 -0.73
N PRO A 215 13.30 8.33 0.08
CA PRO A 215 13.01 8.94 1.38
C PRO A 215 14.22 9.02 2.29
N GLN A 216 15.12 8.02 2.25
CA GLN A 216 16.35 8.04 3.03
C GLN A 216 17.33 9.12 2.60
N ALA A 217 17.43 9.39 1.29
CA ALA A 217 18.29 10.47 0.79
C ALA A 217 17.75 11.83 1.25
N VAL A 218 16.42 12.05 1.18
CA VAL A 218 15.78 13.27 1.68
C VAL A 218 15.98 13.41 3.19
N ALA A 219 15.83 12.33 3.94
CA ALA A 219 16.06 12.30 5.38
C ALA A 219 17.49 12.71 5.75
N ALA A 220 18.50 12.12 5.08
CA ALA A 220 19.90 12.45 5.30
C ALA A 220 20.21 13.91 4.94
N MET A 221 19.71 14.40 3.80
CA MET A 221 19.87 15.80 3.41
C MET A 221 19.20 16.76 4.41
N ALA A 222 18.00 16.44 4.89
CA ALA A 222 17.31 17.24 5.88
C ALA A 222 18.07 17.31 7.20
N GLN A 223 18.63 16.20 7.68
CA GLN A 223 19.49 16.16 8.87
C GLN A 223 20.74 17.04 8.69
N ASP A 224 21.39 16.99 7.53
CA ASP A 224 22.56 17.82 7.24
C ASP A 224 22.21 19.31 7.18
N VAL A 225 21.10 19.68 6.55
CA VAL A 225 20.61 21.06 6.50
C VAL A 225 20.32 21.58 7.91
N MET A 226 19.62 20.82 8.74
CA MET A 226 19.29 21.24 10.11
C MET A 226 20.54 21.37 10.97
N ARG A 227 21.47 20.43 10.86
CA ARG A 227 22.75 20.49 11.57
C ARG A 227 23.58 21.71 11.16
N VAL A 228 23.70 22.00 9.85
CA VAL A 228 24.56 23.09 9.35
C VAL A 228 23.92 24.47 9.55
N LYS A 229 22.60 24.59 9.31
CA LYS A 229 21.92 25.89 9.34
C LYS A 229 21.41 26.29 10.72
N ARG A 230 21.10 25.30 11.58
CA ARG A 230 20.44 25.55 12.87
C ARG A 230 21.22 25.02 14.06
N ASP A 231 22.31 24.28 13.81
CA ASP A 231 23.04 23.52 14.86
C ASP A 231 22.10 22.60 15.65
N LEU A 232 21.17 21.97 14.92
CA LEU A 232 20.08 21.17 15.46
C LEU A 232 20.21 19.73 14.97
N ALA A 233 20.26 18.78 15.91
CA ALA A 233 20.13 17.37 15.61
C ALA A 233 18.65 17.00 15.47
N VAL A 234 18.29 16.29 14.40
CA VAL A 234 16.93 15.83 14.15
C VAL A 234 16.91 14.34 13.89
N ASP A 235 15.91 13.67 14.43
CA ASP A 235 15.60 12.28 14.15
C ASP A 235 14.63 12.24 12.98
N THR A 236 14.83 11.28 12.10
CA THR A 236 13.99 11.12 10.91
C THR A 236 13.33 9.77 10.88
N VAL A 237 12.05 9.74 10.57
CA VAL A 237 11.27 8.53 10.39
C VAL A 237 10.76 8.47 8.95
N THR A 238 10.96 7.33 8.31
CA THR A 238 10.44 7.05 6.97
C THR A 238 9.63 5.76 7.01
N MET A 239 8.58 5.67 6.19
CA MET A 239 7.76 4.46 6.10
C MET A 239 8.41 3.32 5.31
N GLN A 240 9.62 3.51 4.79
CA GLN A 240 10.27 2.54 3.93
C GLN A 240 10.54 1.20 4.63
N VAL A 241 10.88 1.21 5.92
CA VAL A 241 11.09 -0.03 6.68
C VAL A 241 9.79 -0.86 6.75
N GLN A 242 8.65 -0.21 6.95
CA GLN A 242 7.34 -0.85 6.96
C GLN A 242 6.97 -1.40 5.58
N ILE A 243 7.31 -0.68 4.51
CA ILE A 243 7.11 -1.11 3.12
C ILE A 243 7.96 -2.35 2.83
N GLU A 244 9.24 -2.34 3.19
CA GLU A 244 10.14 -3.46 3.00
C GLU A 244 9.67 -4.69 3.79
N ALA A 245 9.20 -4.50 5.02
CA ALA A 245 8.61 -5.57 5.82
C ALA A 245 7.34 -6.14 5.15
N ALA A 246 6.42 -5.30 4.69
CA ALA A 246 5.22 -5.73 3.99
C ALA A 246 5.53 -6.46 2.68
N ASN A 247 6.48 -5.95 1.88
CA ASN A 247 6.94 -6.61 0.66
C ASN A 247 7.62 -7.96 0.96
N SER A 248 8.38 -8.05 2.06
CA SER A 248 9.02 -9.29 2.49
C SER A 248 7.98 -10.35 2.86
N VAL A 249 6.98 -9.98 3.65
CA VAL A 249 5.85 -10.87 3.98
C VAL A 249 5.13 -11.33 2.70
N MET A 250 4.80 -10.39 1.80
CA MET A 250 4.16 -10.73 0.52
C MET A 250 5.01 -11.67 -0.34
N SER A 251 6.34 -11.49 -0.36
CA SER A 251 7.23 -12.39 -1.10
C SER A 251 7.21 -13.81 -0.55
N ILE A 252 7.16 -13.98 0.77
CA ILE A 252 7.06 -15.29 1.42
C ILE A 252 5.73 -15.97 1.02
N PHE A 253 4.61 -15.25 1.03
CA PHE A 253 3.33 -15.80 0.58
C PHE A 253 3.39 -16.28 -0.88
N VAL A 254 3.93 -15.46 -1.78
CA VAL A 254 4.07 -15.80 -3.20
C VAL A 254 4.99 -17.04 -3.37
N ASP A 255 6.05 -17.15 -2.61
CA ASP A 255 6.96 -18.28 -2.69
C ASP A 255 6.33 -19.58 -2.15
N VAL A 256 5.59 -19.52 -1.06
CA VAL A 256 4.79 -20.68 -0.57
C VAL A 256 3.79 -21.14 -1.64
N LEU A 257 3.07 -20.20 -2.25
CA LEU A 257 2.11 -20.55 -3.31
C LEU A 257 2.80 -21.13 -4.54
N LYS A 258 4.00 -20.68 -4.93
CA LYS A 258 4.81 -21.30 -6.00
C LYS A 258 5.16 -22.76 -5.67
N TRP A 259 5.53 -23.05 -4.44
CA TRP A 259 5.81 -24.42 -4.01
C TRP A 259 4.56 -25.30 -4.07
N VAL A 260 3.41 -24.81 -3.64
CA VAL A 260 2.12 -25.52 -3.77
C VAL A 260 1.82 -25.78 -5.24
N ALA A 261 1.98 -24.80 -6.11
CA ALA A 261 1.78 -24.96 -7.55
C ALA A 261 2.73 -26.01 -8.16
N ALA A 262 4.01 -25.99 -7.76
CA ALA A 262 4.98 -26.98 -8.21
C ALA A 262 4.58 -28.41 -7.80
N ILE A 263 4.08 -28.60 -6.59
CA ILE A 263 3.56 -29.89 -6.11
C ILE A 263 2.33 -30.32 -6.94
N CYS A 264 1.42 -29.41 -7.23
CA CYS A 264 0.25 -29.69 -8.07
C CYS A 264 0.64 -30.17 -9.48
N ILE A 265 1.64 -29.52 -10.11
CA ILE A 265 2.17 -29.96 -11.41
C ILE A 265 2.79 -31.35 -11.30
N LEU A 266 3.57 -31.59 -10.26
CA LEU A 266 4.21 -32.89 -10.06
C LEU A 266 3.17 -33.99 -9.90
N VAL A 267 2.14 -33.78 -9.10
CA VAL A 267 1.02 -34.74 -8.92
C VAL A 267 0.27 -34.94 -10.22
N GLY A 268 -0.05 -33.86 -10.95
CA GLY A 268 -0.67 -33.94 -12.28
C GLY A 268 0.20 -34.73 -13.29
N GLY A 269 1.50 -34.47 -13.30
CA GLY A 269 2.46 -35.17 -14.15
C GLY A 269 2.55 -36.68 -13.84
N ILE A 270 2.53 -37.05 -12.56
CA ILE A 270 2.45 -38.48 -12.15
C ILE A 270 1.17 -39.11 -12.63
N GLY A 271 0.04 -38.41 -12.59
CA GLY A 271 -1.22 -38.85 -13.13
C GLY A 271 -1.15 -39.16 -14.63
N VAL A 272 -0.58 -38.25 -15.41
CA VAL A 272 -0.33 -38.40 -16.85
C VAL A 272 0.59 -39.62 -17.11
N MET A 273 1.68 -39.70 -16.37
CA MET A 273 2.63 -40.80 -16.47
C MET A 273 1.96 -42.18 -16.26
N ASN A 274 1.14 -42.30 -15.21
CA ASN A 274 0.42 -43.57 -14.93
C ASN A 274 -0.51 -43.94 -16.07
N ILE A 275 -1.21 -42.99 -16.65
CA ILE A 275 -2.14 -43.23 -17.77
C ILE A 275 -1.37 -43.68 -19.01
N LEU A 276 -0.26 -43.04 -19.33
CA LEU A 276 0.61 -43.42 -20.44
C LEU A 276 1.20 -44.80 -20.26
N LEU A 277 1.64 -45.16 -19.04
CA LEU A 277 2.16 -46.49 -18.74
C LEU A 277 1.12 -47.58 -18.97
N VAL A 278 -0.15 -47.34 -18.60
CA VAL A 278 -1.25 -48.27 -18.87
C VAL A 278 -1.50 -48.39 -20.37
N SER A 279 -1.54 -47.26 -21.11
CA SER A 279 -1.69 -47.26 -22.57
C SER A 279 -0.60 -48.04 -23.29
N VAL A 280 0.65 -47.88 -22.88
CA VAL A 280 1.78 -48.65 -23.43
C VAL A 280 1.65 -50.12 -23.15
N ARG A 281 1.19 -50.51 -21.95
CA ARG A 281 0.95 -51.92 -21.61
C ARG A 281 -0.16 -52.55 -22.44
N GLU A 282 -1.25 -51.86 -22.66
CA GLU A 282 -2.37 -52.31 -23.47
C GLU A 282 -1.97 -52.53 -24.94
N ARG A 283 -1.04 -51.73 -25.46
CA ARG A 283 -0.59 -51.77 -26.88
C ARG A 283 0.71 -52.52 -27.10
N ARG A 284 1.14 -53.39 -26.17
CA ARG A 284 2.41 -54.13 -26.29
C ARG A 284 2.55 -54.90 -27.61
N ARG A 285 1.44 -55.46 -28.10
CA ARG A 285 1.44 -56.22 -29.36
C ARG A 285 1.65 -55.31 -30.57
N GLU A 286 1.08 -54.12 -30.60
CA GLU A 286 1.29 -53.11 -31.66
C GLU A 286 2.73 -52.60 -31.67
N ILE A 287 3.29 -52.34 -30.50
CA ILE A 287 4.69 -51.94 -30.34
C ILE A 287 5.63 -53.05 -30.83
N GLY A 288 5.32 -54.30 -30.53
CA GLY A 288 6.11 -55.46 -31.03
C GLY A 288 6.07 -55.56 -32.56
N ILE A 289 4.92 -55.34 -33.18
CA ILE A 289 4.79 -55.32 -34.64
C ILE A 289 5.57 -54.14 -35.26
N MET A 290 5.50 -52.93 -34.67
CA MET A 290 6.29 -51.76 -35.14
C MET A 290 7.79 -52.04 -35.03
N LYS A 291 8.28 -52.64 -33.94
CA LYS A 291 9.69 -53.02 -33.79
C LYS A 291 10.11 -54.09 -34.83
N SER A 292 9.28 -55.08 -35.12
CA SER A 292 9.57 -56.09 -36.14
C SER A 292 9.63 -55.53 -37.57
N LEU A 293 8.94 -54.40 -37.82
CA LEU A 293 8.96 -53.64 -39.07
C LEU A 293 10.13 -52.64 -39.15
N GLY A 294 11.04 -52.62 -38.16
CA GLY A 294 12.22 -51.80 -38.17
C GLY A 294 12.07 -50.36 -37.58
N THR A 295 10.96 -50.07 -36.88
CA THR A 295 10.75 -48.81 -36.21
C THR A 295 11.70 -48.71 -35.01
N THR A 296 12.45 -47.61 -34.91
CA THR A 296 13.40 -47.35 -33.81
C THR A 296 12.69 -47.02 -32.50
N GLU A 297 13.35 -47.29 -31.37
CA GLU A 297 12.80 -46.95 -30.04
C GLU A 297 12.48 -45.47 -29.86
N GLY A 298 13.33 -44.58 -30.45
CA GLY A 298 13.10 -43.15 -30.44
C GLY A 298 11.85 -42.71 -31.19
N GLN A 299 11.52 -43.40 -32.33
CA GLN A 299 10.32 -43.12 -33.10
C GLN A 299 9.05 -43.59 -32.37
N ILE A 300 9.13 -44.71 -31.65
CA ILE A 300 8.03 -45.21 -30.82
C ILE A 300 7.83 -44.25 -29.63
N CYS A 301 8.89 -43.83 -28.97
CA CYS A 301 8.85 -42.85 -27.88
C CYS A 301 8.23 -41.51 -28.32
N LEU A 302 8.64 -41.00 -29.48
CA LEU A 302 8.10 -39.77 -30.06
C LEU A 302 6.60 -39.91 -30.39
N LEU A 303 6.18 -41.08 -30.85
CA LEU A 303 4.76 -41.38 -31.11
C LEU A 303 3.91 -41.22 -29.83
N PHE A 304 4.35 -41.84 -28.74
CA PHE A 304 3.64 -41.74 -27.45
C PHE A 304 3.74 -40.35 -26.81
N LEU A 305 4.85 -39.63 -27.01
CA LEU A 305 4.98 -38.23 -26.61
C LEU A 305 3.99 -37.32 -27.34
N LEU A 306 3.83 -37.49 -28.66
CA LEU A 306 2.86 -36.75 -29.46
C LEU A 306 1.40 -37.12 -29.14
N GLU A 307 1.17 -38.32 -28.60
CA GLU A 307 -0.16 -38.74 -28.12
C GLU A 307 -0.49 -38.15 -26.76
N ALA A 308 0.55 -37.75 -25.99
CA ALA A 308 0.41 -37.12 -24.67
C ALA A 308 0.27 -35.61 -24.71
N LEU A 309 0.61 -34.96 -25.82
CA LEU A 309 0.51 -33.52 -26.07
C LEU A 309 -0.86 -33.17 -26.66
#